data_dcad99a2b55e2f750ddb246d9e9588f8
#
_entry.id   dcad99a2b55e2f750ddb246d9e9588f8
#
_cell.length_a   1.000
_cell.length_b   1.000
_cell.length_c   1.000
_cell.angle_alpha   90.00
_cell.angle_beta   90.00
_cell.angle_gamma   90.00
#
_symmetry.space_group_name_H-M   'P 1'
#
loop_
_entity.id
_entity.type
_entity.pdbx_description
1 polymer ?
#
loop_
_entity_poly.entity_id
_entity_poly.type
_entity_poly.pdbx_seq_one_letter_code
_entity_poly.pdbx_strand_id
1 'polypeptide(L)'
;MISKEEKKDLDKLYALYGFAKMSDTDEYMVFTYSNGYFYNAEIIRFVDSNSTIKKIKSDFENTGYSVREIQYTSVVKTHELLFNGFFGIEHVNSRLSKDYDSFCQLQAQKLFESKYEYVEPTYFWNNGSRHEDLLGDILRQLNQTGAQLIILEAAAGYGKTCTSYELIHRMSMLDHRYAPIFTELSKNRKAALFRYVLLDEIDKKFTALSSQLVISEIQNGNVPLIIDGFDELISRSNKNMSNGQVIQEDDSQTMLDTIADLFGQGTKTKVILTSRKSAIFTGDIFEEWVKEKLEGCTITRISIEEPTIKDWLGYEKTNFLEKQRIPFASIINPILLAFMKSMPLWEFKEKCANVEDVIKYYFNALLEREKERQALMLSVEEQYKIMQDLARDFIEFDIDSEEFSFIRDLFIEIIHDSFKEYKDRYLLTEEKPTEEEFATKLAGHALLNRVSPVKNYIGFINDFIYGIFIGDIINDSANLPQ
;
A
#
# COMPACT_ATOMS: atom_id res chain seq x y z
N MET A 1 -36.94 19.32 -19.99
CA MET A 1 -37.76 18.68 -18.93
C MET A 1 -37.02 17.46 -18.42
N ILE A 2 -36.93 17.28 -17.13
CA ILE A 2 -36.33 16.08 -16.50
C ILE A 2 -37.20 14.86 -16.78
N SER A 3 -36.60 13.71 -17.03
CA SER A 3 -37.31 12.44 -17.19
C SER A 3 -37.76 11.84 -15.84
N LYS A 4 -38.74 10.96 -15.86
CA LYS A 4 -39.16 10.23 -14.64
C LYS A 4 -38.06 9.33 -14.09
N GLU A 5 -37.18 8.82 -14.93
CA GLU A 5 -36.06 7.99 -14.56
C GLU A 5 -34.99 8.81 -13.82
N GLU A 6 -34.63 9.98 -14.34
CA GLU A 6 -33.69 10.90 -13.67
C GLU A 6 -34.21 11.37 -12.31
N LYS A 7 -35.55 11.65 -12.17
CA LYS A 7 -36.14 11.96 -10.86
C LYS A 7 -36.00 10.80 -9.86
N LYS A 8 -36.18 9.56 -10.33
CA LYS A 8 -36.01 8.37 -9.49
C LYS A 8 -34.54 8.18 -9.07
N ASP A 9 -33.62 8.49 -9.97
CA ASP A 9 -32.19 8.42 -9.66
C ASP A 9 -31.75 9.52 -8.71
N LEU A 10 -32.30 10.73 -8.83
CA LEU A 10 -32.10 11.79 -7.83
C LEU A 10 -32.66 11.38 -6.45
N ASP A 11 -33.82 10.77 -6.40
CA ASP A 11 -34.43 10.30 -5.15
C ASP A 11 -33.53 9.27 -4.45
N LYS A 12 -33.03 8.28 -5.19
CA LYS A 12 -32.08 7.29 -4.68
C LYS A 12 -30.77 7.94 -4.22
N LEU A 13 -30.24 8.87 -5.01
CA LEU A 13 -29.00 9.58 -4.70
C LEU A 13 -29.15 10.35 -3.39
N TYR A 14 -30.18 11.17 -3.24
CA TYR A 14 -30.41 11.93 -2.01
C TYR A 14 -30.66 11.03 -0.80
N ALA A 15 -31.41 9.93 -0.99
CA ALA A 15 -31.62 8.93 0.07
C ALA A 15 -30.31 8.27 0.53
N LEU A 16 -29.34 8.01 -0.38
CA LEU A 16 -28.03 7.49 -0.04
C LEU A 16 -27.27 8.44 0.90
N TYR A 17 -27.40 9.76 0.69
CA TYR A 17 -26.80 10.78 1.54
C TYR A 17 -27.64 11.12 2.79
N GLY A 18 -28.70 10.35 3.05
CA GLY A 18 -29.52 10.47 4.25
C GLY A 18 -30.59 11.56 4.18
N PHE A 19 -30.87 12.12 3.01
CA PHE A 19 -31.96 13.07 2.83
C PHE A 19 -33.31 12.39 2.70
N ALA A 20 -34.34 13.02 3.21
CA ALA A 20 -35.73 12.65 2.99
C ALA A 20 -36.36 13.55 1.92
N LYS A 21 -37.06 12.93 0.97
CA LYS A 21 -37.81 13.68 -0.06
C LYS A 21 -39.10 14.31 0.55
N MET A 22 -39.23 15.60 0.42
CA MET A 22 -40.38 16.37 0.92
C MET A 22 -41.38 16.73 -0.19
N SER A 23 -40.89 17.00 -1.40
CA SER A 23 -41.73 17.38 -2.53
C SER A 23 -41.15 16.91 -3.86
N ASP A 24 -42.02 16.60 -4.79
CA ASP A 24 -41.68 16.20 -6.18
C ASP A 24 -42.72 16.78 -7.13
N THR A 25 -42.33 17.77 -7.90
CA THR A 25 -43.15 18.43 -8.90
C THR A 25 -42.45 18.46 -10.27
N ASP A 26 -43.11 18.97 -11.29
CA ASP A 26 -42.45 19.12 -12.61
C ASP A 26 -41.45 20.29 -12.64
N GLU A 27 -41.50 21.20 -11.68
CA GLU A 27 -40.63 22.37 -11.62
C GLU A 27 -39.46 22.20 -10.65
N TYR A 28 -39.62 21.40 -9.58
CA TYR A 28 -38.61 21.21 -8.54
C TYR A 28 -38.81 19.92 -7.74
N MET A 29 -37.76 19.48 -7.06
CA MET A 29 -37.79 18.51 -5.96
C MET A 29 -37.19 19.17 -4.71
N VAL A 30 -37.71 18.81 -3.52
CA VAL A 30 -37.19 19.28 -2.23
C VAL A 30 -36.75 18.07 -1.40
N PHE A 31 -35.55 18.15 -0.90
CA PHE A 31 -34.96 17.15 -0.02
C PHE A 31 -34.53 17.79 1.29
N THR A 32 -34.76 17.14 2.42
CA THR A 32 -34.35 17.61 3.74
C THR A 32 -33.44 16.63 4.41
N TYR A 33 -32.46 17.17 5.12
CA TYR A 33 -31.51 16.40 5.94
C TYR A 33 -31.47 17.00 7.34
N SER A 34 -31.52 16.15 8.37
CA SER A 34 -31.37 16.60 9.75
C SER A 34 -30.36 15.74 10.49
N ASN A 35 -29.41 16.37 11.17
CA ASN A 35 -28.44 15.70 12.02
C ASN A 35 -28.30 16.50 13.33
N GLY A 36 -28.88 15.99 14.41
CA GLY A 36 -28.94 16.71 15.69
C GLY A 36 -29.65 18.05 15.59
N TYR A 37 -28.89 19.12 15.71
CA TYR A 37 -29.42 20.52 15.66
C TYR A 37 -29.28 21.15 14.26
N PHE A 38 -28.78 20.46 13.29
CA PHE A 38 -28.60 20.97 11.94
C PHE A 38 -29.73 20.48 11.03
N TYR A 39 -30.42 21.43 10.42
CA TYR A 39 -31.50 21.20 9.48
C TYR A 39 -31.14 21.83 8.14
N ASN A 40 -31.00 21.00 7.12
CA ASN A 40 -30.68 21.41 5.75
C ASN A 40 -31.84 21.06 4.81
N ALA A 41 -32.16 21.97 3.89
CA ALA A 41 -33.07 21.71 2.79
C ALA A 41 -32.41 22.03 1.46
N GLU A 42 -32.50 21.12 0.50
CA GLU A 42 -32.02 21.33 -0.88
C GLU A 42 -33.21 21.37 -1.83
N ILE A 43 -33.29 22.46 -2.58
CA ILE A 43 -34.30 22.67 -3.61
C ILE A 43 -33.63 22.48 -4.95
N ILE A 44 -33.93 21.36 -5.61
CA ILE A 44 -33.43 21.05 -6.95
C ILE A 44 -34.46 21.55 -7.95
N ARG A 45 -34.14 22.62 -8.65
CA ARG A 45 -35.05 23.23 -9.62
C ARG A 45 -34.76 22.77 -11.04
N PHE A 46 -35.82 22.50 -11.78
CA PHE A 46 -35.79 22.09 -13.20
C PHE A 46 -36.10 23.27 -14.14
N VAL A 47 -36.53 24.36 -13.57
CA VAL A 47 -36.88 25.63 -14.27
C VAL A 47 -36.13 26.79 -13.64
N ASP A 48 -36.16 27.94 -14.25
CA ASP A 48 -35.61 29.14 -13.63
C ASP A 48 -36.35 29.47 -12.32
N SER A 49 -35.62 30.11 -11.38
CA SER A 49 -36.19 30.47 -10.08
C SER A 49 -37.39 31.39 -10.26
N ASN A 50 -38.52 30.98 -9.74
CA ASN A 50 -39.78 31.69 -9.82
C ASN A 50 -40.35 32.05 -8.42
N SER A 51 -41.52 32.68 -8.36
CA SER A 51 -42.15 33.08 -7.10
C SER A 51 -42.48 31.89 -6.20
N THR A 52 -42.83 30.75 -6.76
CA THR A 52 -43.15 29.52 -6.03
C THR A 52 -41.90 28.97 -5.34
N ILE A 53 -40.78 28.86 -6.05
CA ILE A 53 -39.49 28.38 -5.50
C ILE A 53 -38.99 29.33 -4.41
N LYS A 54 -39.05 30.65 -4.63
CA LYS A 54 -38.68 31.67 -3.63
C LYS A 54 -39.52 31.56 -2.37
N LYS A 55 -40.82 31.32 -2.50
CA LYS A 55 -41.72 31.13 -1.36
C LYS A 55 -41.34 29.87 -0.58
N ILE A 56 -41.14 28.72 -1.24
CA ILE A 56 -40.73 27.48 -0.60
C ILE A 56 -39.41 27.68 0.16
N LYS A 57 -38.42 28.32 -0.47
CA LYS A 57 -37.15 28.67 0.18
C LYS A 57 -37.38 29.44 1.47
N SER A 58 -38.18 30.53 1.42
CA SER A 58 -38.50 31.34 2.59
C SER A 58 -39.24 30.54 3.67
N ASP A 59 -40.15 29.64 3.28
CA ASP A 59 -40.94 28.83 4.23
C ASP A 59 -40.01 27.88 5.01
N PHE A 60 -39.03 27.23 4.34
CA PHE A 60 -38.01 26.39 5.01
C PHE A 60 -37.06 27.22 5.89
N GLU A 61 -36.59 28.37 5.40
CA GLU A 61 -35.73 29.26 6.18
C GLU A 61 -36.45 29.74 7.46
N ASN A 62 -37.73 30.09 7.38
CA ASN A 62 -38.54 30.49 8.53
C ASN A 62 -38.77 29.37 9.55
N THR A 63 -38.64 28.09 9.12
CA THR A 63 -38.75 26.94 10.01
C THR A 63 -37.39 26.46 10.53
N GLY A 64 -36.31 27.22 10.27
CA GLY A 64 -35.00 26.99 10.83
C GLY A 64 -34.07 26.07 9.96
N TYR A 65 -34.47 25.83 8.72
CA TYR A 65 -33.58 25.10 7.78
C TYR A 65 -32.56 26.03 7.12
N SER A 66 -31.33 25.56 6.98
CA SER A 66 -30.40 26.15 6.02
C SER A 66 -30.79 25.68 4.63
N VAL A 67 -31.11 26.59 3.71
CA VAL A 67 -31.65 26.21 2.38
C VAL A 67 -30.65 26.48 1.27
N ARG A 68 -30.39 25.44 0.47
CA ARG A 68 -29.60 25.53 -0.76
C ARG A 68 -30.49 25.31 -1.97
N GLU A 69 -30.46 26.25 -2.92
CA GLU A 69 -31.16 26.16 -4.19
C GLU A 69 -30.13 25.75 -5.28
N ILE A 70 -30.42 24.65 -6.00
CA ILE A 70 -29.55 24.09 -7.00
C ILE A 70 -30.30 23.99 -8.33
N GLN A 71 -29.73 24.57 -9.41
CA GLN A 71 -30.20 24.34 -10.76
C GLN A 71 -29.78 22.93 -11.19
N TYR A 72 -30.74 22.10 -11.52
CA TYR A 72 -30.47 20.78 -12.07
C TYR A 72 -29.80 20.88 -13.45
N THR A 73 -28.75 20.12 -13.63
CA THR A 73 -28.07 19.94 -14.92
C THR A 73 -28.03 18.45 -15.31
N SER A 74 -27.62 17.58 -14.37
CA SER A 74 -27.62 16.13 -14.52
C SER A 74 -27.51 15.47 -13.15
N VAL A 75 -27.88 14.17 -13.06
CA VAL A 75 -27.69 13.35 -11.86
C VAL A 75 -26.21 13.29 -11.48
N VAL A 76 -25.31 13.15 -12.45
CA VAL A 76 -23.86 13.10 -12.23
C VAL A 76 -23.36 14.37 -11.57
N LYS A 77 -23.77 15.54 -12.07
CA LYS A 77 -23.34 16.83 -11.48
C LYS A 77 -23.91 17.06 -10.08
N THR A 78 -25.13 16.61 -9.84
CA THR A 78 -25.74 16.66 -8.51
C THR A 78 -24.98 15.74 -7.53
N HIS A 79 -24.61 14.53 -7.99
CA HIS A 79 -23.78 13.62 -7.20
C HIS A 79 -22.43 14.25 -6.84
N GLU A 80 -21.73 14.85 -7.80
CA GLU A 80 -20.46 15.55 -7.54
C GLU A 80 -20.61 16.63 -6.45
N LEU A 81 -21.70 17.42 -6.50
CA LEU A 81 -21.95 18.46 -5.51
C LEU A 81 -22.21 17.90 -4.11
N LEU A 82 -22.99 16.82 -4.00
CA LEU A 82 -23.22 16.11 -2.74
C LEU A 82 -21.93 15.49 -2.21
N PHE A 83 -21.21 14.77 -3.05
CA PHE A 83 -19.94 14.12 -2.71
C PHE A 83 -18.94 15.16 -2.17
N ASN A 84 -18.68 16.22 -2.92
CA ASN A 84 -17.73 17.26 -2.51
C ASN A 84 -18.12 17.92 -1.19
N GLY A 85 -19.42 18.18 -0.97
CA GLY A 85 -19.92 18.79 0.26
C GLY A 85 -19.82 17.87 1.47
N PHE A 86 -20.25 16.61 1.34
CA PHE A 86 -20.27 15.65 2.45
C PHE A 86 -18.87 15.14 2.80
N PHE A 87 -18.06 14.82 1.80
CA PHE A 87 -16.70 14.32 2.04
C PHE A 87 -15.71 15.44 2.39
N GLY A 88 -16.08 16.70 2.21
CA GLY A 88 -15.21 17.82 2.56
C GLY A 88 -13.86 17.73 1.85
N ILE A 89 -13.87 17.67 0.52
CA ILE A 89 -12.68 17.33 -0.31
C ILE A 89 -11.48 18.22 0.00
N GLU A 90 -11.68 19.50 0.34
CA GLU A 90 -10.60 20.39 0.76
C GLU A 90 -9.91 19.91 2.05
N HIS A 91 -10.69 19.39 3.02
CA HIS A 91 -10.14 18.80 4.23
C HIS A 91 -9.44 17.49 3.97
N VAL A 92 -9.97 16.66 3.06
CA VAL A 92 -9.31 15.43 2.62
C VAL A 92 -7.96 15.76 1.99
N ASN A 93 -7.90 16.70 1.05
CA ASN A 93 -6.67 17.10 0.39
C ASN A 93 -5.64 17.67 1.38
N SER A 94 -6.09 18.51 2.33
CA SER A 94 -5.22 19.03 3.39
C SER A 94 -4.64 17.92 4.29
N ARG A 95 -5.44 16.90 4.60
CA ARG A 95 -4.96 15.73 5.37
C ARG A 95 -3.94 14.93 4.58
N LEU A 96 -4.22 14.60 3.32
CA LEU A 96 -3.31 13.85 2.47
C LEU A 96 -1.96 14.58 2.28
N SER A 97 -2.00 15.90 2.12
CA SER A 97 -0.78 16.72 2.06
C SER A 97 0.02 16.65 3.36
N LYS A 98 -0.64 16.72 4.52
CA LYS A 98 0.04 16.57 5.82
C LYS A 98 0.63 15.18 6.03
N ASP A 99 -0.08 14.14 5.62
CA ASP A 99 0.41 12.76 5.70
C ASP A 99 1.66 12.59 4.82
N TYR A 100 1.64 13.16 3.62
CA TYR A 100 2.79 13.19 2.72
C TYR A 100 3.97 13.99 3.29
N ASP A 101 3.73 15.20 3.81
CA ASP A 101 4.79 16.03 4.41
C ASP A 101 5.44 15.31 5.61
N SER A 102 4.63 14.65 6.44
CA SER A 102 5.12 13.86 7.57
C SER A 102 5.97 12.68 7.10
N PHE A 103 5.54 12.00 6.04
CA PHE A 103 6.32 10.95 5.40
C PHE A 103 7.66 11.48 4.86
N CYS A 104 7.65 12.60 4.13
CA CYS A 104 8.87 13.21 3.59
C CYS A 104 9.86 13.58 4.71
N GLN A 105 9.37 14.15 5.82
CA GLN A 105 10.20 14.47 6.99
C GLN A 105 10.81 13.21 7.59
N LEU A 106 10.03 12.15 7.76
CA LEU A 106 10.52 10.88 8.28
C LEU A 106 11.59 10.26 7.38
N GLN A 107 11.38 10.30 6.04
CA GLN A 107 12.37 9.80 5.08
C GLN A 107 13.65 10.67 5.10
N ALA A 108 13.51 12.00 5.20
CA ALA A 108 14.66 12.90 5.30
C ALA A 108 15.51 12.60 6.54
N GLN A 109 14.89 12.35 7.70
CA GLN A 109 15.60 11.95 8.92
C GLN A 109 16.34 10.62 8.73
N LYS A 110 15.72 9.63 8.08
CA LYS A 110 16.38 8.34 7.77
C LYS A 110 17.52 8.48 6.76
N LEU A 111 17.55 9.54 5.95
CA LEU A 111 18.57 9.85 4.95
C LEU A 111 19.56 10.93 5.46
N PHE A 112 19.85 10.98 6.76
CA PHE A 112 20.80 11.93 7.36
C PHE A 112 20.43 13.40 7.11
N GLU A 113 19.16 13.73 7.35
CA GLU A 113 18.59 15.07 7.16
C GLU A 113 18.62 15.59 5.71
N SER A 114 18.85 14.70 4.75
CA SER A 114 18.78 15.03 3.34
C SER A 114 17.34 15.23 2.91
N LYS A 115 17.10 16.11 1.95
CA LYS A 115 15.77 16.30 1.38
C LYS A 115 15.30 15.01 0.70
N TYR A 116 14.11 14.52 1.08
CA TYR A 116 13.45 13.44 0.34
C TYR A 116 13.18 13.88 -1.11
N GLU A 117 13.51 13.03 -2.05
CA GLU A 117 13.25 13.22 -3.48
C GLU A 117 12.79 11.89 -4.08
N TYR A 118 11.56 11.86 -4.55
CA TYR A 118 11.03 10.68 -5.24
C TYR A 118 11.72 10.51 -6.59
N VAL A 119 12.12 9.28 -6.89
CA VAL A 119 12.62 8.88 -8.20
C VAL A 119 11.61 7.91 -8.78
N GLU A 120 11.01 8.29 -9.87
CA GLU A 120 10.01 7.47 -10.55
C GLU A 120 10.67 6.21 -11.11
N PRO A 121 10.23 5.00 -10.70
CA PRO A 121 10.86 3.79 -11.15
C PRO A 121 10.41 3.41 -12.56
N THR A 122 11.25 2.67 -13.27
CA THR A 122 10.84 1.91 -14.45
C THR A 122 10.08 0.65 -14.03
N TYR A 123 9.15 0.20 -14.86
CA TYR A 123 8.28 -0.91 -14.53
C TYR A 123 7.76 -1.63 -15.77
N PHE A 124 7.27 -2.84 -15.58
CA PHE A 124 6.55 -3.61 -16.58
C PHE A 124 5.04 -3.58 -16.32
N TRP A 125 4.27 -3.32 -17.36
CA TRP A 125 2.82 -3.31 -17.34
C TRP A 125 2.28 -4.67 -17.81
N ASN A 126 1.57 -5.40 -16.95
CA ASN A 126 1.01 -6.74 -17.23
C ASN A 126 2.04 -7.72 -17.85
N ASN A 127 3.28 -7.70 -17.37
CA ASN A 127 4.41 -8.46 -17.92
C ASN A 127 4.71 -8.19 -19.40
N GLY A 128 4.25 -7.05 -19.91
CA GLY A 128 4.42 -6.63 -21.30
C GLY A 128 5.55 -5.63 -21.51
N SER A 129 5.21 -4.43 -22.01
CA SER A 129 6.18 -3.36 -22.29
C SER A 129 6.71 -2.69 -21.03
N ARG A 130 7.94 -2.18 -21.13
CA ARG A 130 8.60 -1.32 -20.14
C ARG A 130 8.08 0.10 -20.24
N HIS A 131 7.82 0.72 -19.12
CA HIS A 131 7.27 2.06 -18.95
C HIS A 131 8.07 2.88 -17.95
N GLU A 132 7.89 4.22 -17.94
CA GLU A 132 8.66 5.16 -17.11
C GLU A 132 7.79 6.18 -16.34
N ASP A 133 6.49 6.32 -16.65
CA ASP A 133 5.55 7.26 -15.99
C ASP A 133 4.55 6.48 -15.11
N LEU A 134 5.07 5.89 -14.03
CA LEU A 134 4.30 5.00 -13.15
C LEU A 134 3.06 5.69 -12.55
N LEU A 135 3.26 6.85 -11.94
CA LEU A 135 2.18 7.58 -11.27
C LEU A 135 1.15 8.09 -12.27
N GLY A 136 1.60 8.57 -13.44
CA GLY A 136 0.71 8.99 -14.51
C GLY A 136 -0.11 7.83 -15.08
N ASP A 137 0.49 6.65 -15.27
CA ASP A 137 -0.20 5.46 -15.76
C ASP A 137 -1.23 4.95 -14.75
N ILE A 138 -0.90 4.90 -13.47
CA ILE A 138 -1.86 4.54 -12.41
C ILE A 138 -3.03 5.52 -12.40
N LEU A 139 -2.79 6.83 -12.45
CA LEU A 139 -3.86 7.83 -12.46
C LEU A 139 -4.71 7.74 -13.74
N ARG A 140 -4.12 7.45 -14.90
CA ARG A 140 -4.86 7.20 -16.14
C ARG A 140 -5.75 5.97 -16.03
N GLN A 141 -5.24 4.89 -15.40
CA GLN A 141 -6.00 3.67 -15.16
C GLN A 141 -7.17 3.90 -14.20
N LEU A 142 -6.97 4.64 -13.11
CA LEU A 142 -8.05 4.99 -12.17
C LEU A 142 -9.18 5.78 -12.84
N ASN A 143 -8.88 6.55 -13.89
CA ASN A 143 -9.87 7.30 -14.65
C ASN A 143 -10.66 6.45 -15.68
N GLN A 144 -10.28 5.19 -15.89
CA GLN A 144 -11.02 4.28 -16.75
C GLN A 144 -12.38 3.92 -16.14
N THR A 145 -13.32 3.61 -17.02
CA THR A 145 -14.65 3.17 -16.60
C THR A 145 -14.62 1.76 -15.98
N GLY A 146 -15.57 1.47 -15.10
CA GLY A 146 -15.68 0.17 -14.43
C GLY A 146 -14.75 0.00 -13.23
N ALA A 147 -14.81 -1.18 -12.63
CA ALA A 147 -14.00 -1.54 -11.49
C ALA A 147 -12.53 -1.81 -11.88
N GLN A 148 -11.58 -1.41 -11.03
CA GLN A 148 -10.15 -1.52 -11.30
C GLN A 148 -9.42 -2.07 -10.07
N LEU A 149 -8.66 -3.13 -10.26
CA LEU A 149 -7.68 -3.61 -9.28
C LEU A 149 -6.27 -3.45 -9.86
N ILE A 150 -5.47 -2.58 -9.27
CA ILE A 150 -4.08 -2.35 -9.67
C ILE A 150 -3.19 -2.98 -8.60
N ILE A 151 -2.37 -3.93 -8.99
CA ILE A 151 -1.42 -4.62 -8.11
C ILE A 151 -0.02 -4.13 -8.46
N LEU A 152 0.59 -3.39 -7.52
CA LEU A 152 1.95 -2.88 -7.65
C LEU A 152 2.92 -3.82 -6.94
N GLU A 153 3.72 -4.54 -7.70
CA GLU A 153 4.65 -5.55 -7.22
C GLU A 153 6.09 -5.09 -7.30
N ALA A 154 6.84 -5.27 -6.24
CA ALA A 154 8.28 -5.01 -6.23
C ALA A 154 8.98 -5.80 -5.13
N ALA A 155 10.29 -5.98 -5.25
CA ALA A 155 11.13 -6.49 -4.17
C ALA A 155 11.13 -5.56 -2.95
N ALA A 156 11.65 -6.05 -1.84
CA ALA A 156 11.82 -5.23 -0.65
C ALA A 156 12.76 -4.04 -0.94
N GLY A 157 12.38 -2.85 -0.47
CA GLY A 157 13.19 -1.66 -0.67
C GLY A 157 13.00 -0.94 -2.00
N TYR A 158 12.26 -1.48 -2.96
CA TYR A 158 12.07 -0.87 -4.30
C TYR A 158 11.00 0.22 -4.34
N GLY A 159 10.74 0.87 -3.23
CA GLY A 159 9.98 2.11 -3.19
C GLY A 159 8.45 1.98 -3.24
N LYS A 160 7.84 0.79 -3.02
CA LYS A 160 6.37 0.62 -3.00
C LYS A 160 5.66 1.66 -2.14
N THR A 161 6.07 1.78 -0.89
CA THR A 161 5.51 2.76 0.05
C THR A 161 5.75 4.20 -0.39
N CYS A 162 6.96 4.51 -0.94
CA CYS A 162 7.23 5.82 -1.51
C CYS A 162 6.26 6.14 -2.66
N THR A 163 6.03 5.18 -3.55
CA THR A 163 5.08 5.31 -4.66
C THR A 163 3.65 5.53 -4.15
N SER A 164 3.23 4.84 -3.09
CA SER A 164 1.91 5.02 -2.47
C SER A 164 1.74 6.44 -1.92
N TYR A 165 2.76 6.98 -1.23
CA TYR A 165 2.73 8.36 -0.72
C TYR A 165 2.77 9.41 -1.83
N GLU A 166 3.57 9.22 -2.87
CA GLU A 166 3.58 10.09 -4.04
C GLU A 166 2.23 10.09 -4.76
N LEU A 167 1.58 8.92 -4.83
CA LEU A 167 0.26 8.79 -5.44
C LEU A 167 -0.80 9.60 -4.69
N ILE A 168 -0.87 9.48 -3.35
CA ILE A 168 -1.82 10.27 -2.55
C ILE A 168 -1.51 11.76 -2.65
N HIS A 169 -0.23 12.15 -2.72
CA HIS A 169 0.18 13.54 -2.93
C HIS A 169 -0.32 14.05 -4.28
N ARG A 170 -0.08 13.34 -5.37
CA ARG A 170 -0.60 13.73 -6.70
C ARG A 170 -2.13 13.78 -6.71
N MET A 171 -2.80 12.82 -6.07
CA MET A 171 -4.27 12.81 -5.97
C MET A 171 -4.81 14.02 -5.19
N SER A 172 -4.10 14.48 -4.14
CA SER A 172 -4.51 15.66 -3.37
C SER A 172 -4.41 16.96 -4.17
N MET A 173 -3.61 16.99 -5.25
CA MET A 173 -3.46 18.12 -6.16
C MET A 173 -4.46 18.09 -7.33
N LEU A 174 -5.16 16.98 -7.55
CA LEU A 174 -6.17 16.89 -8.61
C LEU A 174 -7.45 17.60 -8.17
N ASP A 175 -8.03 18.36 -9.12
CA ASP A 175 -9.26 19.11 -8.88
C ASP A 175 -10.42 18.20 -8.40
N HIS A 176 -10.64 18.14 -7.09
CA HIS A 176 -11.85 17.68 -6.39
C HIS A 176 -12.51 16.37 -6.88
N ARG A 177 -11.73 15.43 -7.38
CA ARG A 177 -12.28 14.23 -8.01
C ARG A 177 -12.39 13.03 -7.08
N TYR A 178 -11.46 12.88 -6.11
CA TYR A 178 -11.33 11.69 -5.27
C TYR A 178 -11.15 12.04 -3.79
N ALA A 179 -11.71 11.20 -2.93
CA ALA A 179 -11.43 11.20 -1.49
C ALA A 179 -10.76 9.88 -1.09
N PRO A 180 -9.48 9.64 -1.44
CA PRO A 180 -8.85 8.34 -1.25
C PRO A 180 -8.72 7.95 0.22
N ILE A 181 -8.86 6.65 0.49
CA ILE A 181 -8.43 6.02 1.74
C ILE A 181 -7.08 5.38 1.50
N PHE A 182 -6.06 5.87 2.19
CA PHE A 182 -4.75 5.25 2.23
C PHE A 182 -4.59 4.50 3.54
N THR A 183 -4.17 3.24 3.50
CA THR A 183 -3.88 2.42 4.68
C THR A 183 -2.58 1.64 4.50
N GLU A 184 -1.76 1.64 5.55
CA GLU A 184 -0.57 0.80 5.65
C GLU A 184 -0.93 -0.43 6.49
N LEU A 185 -0.90 -1.60 5.88
CA LEU A 185 -1.26 -2.85 6.58
C LEU A 185 -0.28 -3.21 7.69
N SER A 186 0.95 -2.70 7.64
CA SER A 186 1.92 -2.78 8.73
C SER A 186 1.40 -2.27 10.07
N LYS A 187 0.53 -1.25 10.04
CA LYS A 187 -0.09 -0.65 11.24
C LYS A 187 -1.30 -1.46 11.75
N ASN A 188 -1.84 -2.35 10.92
CA ASN A 188 -3.06 -3.12 11.18
C ASN A 188 -2.82 -4.63 11.19
N ARG A 189 -1.63 -5.08 11.59
CA ARG A 189 -1.16 -6.47 11.51
C ARG A 189 -2.04 -7.51 12.22
N LYS A 190 -2.93 -7.08 13.14
CA LYS A 190 -3.83 -7.98 13.90
C LYS A 190 -5.16 -8.26 13.18
N ALA A 191 -5.45 -7.59 12.08
CA ALA A 191 -6.69 -7.77 11.38
C ALA A 191 -6.62 -8.97 10.43
N ALA A 192 -7.42 -9.99 10.67
CA ALA A 192 -7.56 -11.15 9.79
C ALA A 192 -8.38 -10.86 8.54
N LEU A 193 -9.23 -9.82 8.55
CA LEU A 193 -10.13 -9.45 7.47
C LEU A 193 -9.97 -7.98 7.12
N PHE A 194 -9.81 -7.68 5.83
CA PHE A 194 -9.68 -6.30 5.36
C PHE A 194 -10.88 -5.42 5.74
N ARG A 195 -12.06 -6.00 5.85
CA ARG A 195 -13.26 -5.26 6.26
C ARG A 195 -13.09 -4.52 7.58
N TYR A 196 -12.41 -5.11 8.56
CA TYR A 196 -12.17 -4.45 9.86
C TYR A 196 -11.17 -3.29 9.73
N VAL A 197 -10.13 -3.47 8.93
CA VAL A 197 -9.18 -2.40 8.61
C VAL A 197 -9.90 -1.24 7.93
N LEU A 198 -10.74 -1.54 6.94
CA LEU A 198 -11.49 -0.53 6.20
C LEU A 198 -12.44 0.25 7.11
N LEU A 199 -13.20 -0.42 7.98
CA LEU A 199 -14.12 0.25 8.89
C LEU A 199 -13.38 1.17 9.88
N ASP A 200 -12.26 0.71 10.44
CA ASP A 200 -11.42 1.52 11.33
C ASP A 200 -10.85 2.74 10.60
N GLU A 201 -10.42 2.60 9.35
CA GLU A 201 -9.95 3.72 8.53
C GLU A 201 -11.08 4.70 8.16
N ILE A 202 -12.28 4.21 7.90
CA ILE A 202 -13.46 5.04 7.67
C ILE A 202 -13.78 5.86 8.92
N ASP A 203 -13.85 5.22 10.07
CA ASP A 203 -14.17 5.87 11.34
C ASP A 203 -13.13 6.94 11.72
N LYS A 204 -11.85 6.70 11.40
CA LYS A 204 -10.77 7.68 11.64
C LYS A 204 -10.80 8.86 10.65
N LYS A 205 -11.08 8.60 9.38
CA LYS A 205 -10.90 9.59 8.31
C LYS A 205 -12.18 10.35 7.96
N PHE A 206 -13.33 9.74 8.20
CA PHE A 206 -14.65 10.28 7.85
C PHE A 206 -15.61 10.25 9.05
N THR A 207 -15.18 10.81 10.17
CA THR A 207 -15.86 10.75 11.48
C THR A 207 -17.32 11.23 11.46
N ALA A 208 -17.71 12.08 10.51
CA ALA A 208 -19.07 12.63 10.38
C ALA A 208 -19.95 11.83 9.41
N LEU A 209 -19.39 10.82 8.70
CA LEU A 209 -20.10 10.05 7.68
C LEU A 209 -20.43 8.64 8.19
N SER A 210 -21.54 8.08 7.72
CA SER A 210 -21.83 6.68 7.98
C SER A 210 -20.91 5.79 7.14
N SER A 211 -20.45 4.67 7.71
CA SER A 211 -19.63 3.68 6.99
C SER A 211 -20.34 3.16 5.73
N GLN A 212 -21.68 3.07 5.75
CA GLN A 212 -22.46 2.64 4.60
C GLN A 212 -22.36 3.63 3.43
N LEU A 213 -22.42 4.95 3.69
CA LEU A 213 -22.23 5.98 2.66
C LEU A 213 -20.83 5.89 2.06
N VAL A 214 -19.78 5.78 2.90
CA VAL A 214 -18.41 5.71 2.42
C VAL A 214 -18.17 4.44 1.59
N ILE A 215 -18.70 3.28 2.01
CA ILE A 215 -18.62 2.03 1.23
C ILE A 215 -19.34 2.18 -0.11
N SER A 216 -20.51 2.83 -0.15
CA SER A 216 -21.21 3.09 -1.40
C SER A 216 -20.38 3.99 -2.34
N GLU A 217 -19.68 4.99 -1.81
CA GLU A 217 -18.82 5.84 -2.62
C GLU A 217 -17.50 5.17 -3.04
N ILE A 218 -17.01 4.19 -2.28
CA ILE A 218 -15.97 3.26 -2.74
C ILE A 218 -16.47 2.48 -3.96
N GLN A 219 -17.67 1.91 -3.89
CA GLN A 219 -18.29 1.17 -4.98
C GLN A 219 -18.65 2.03 -6.19
N ASN A 220 -18.92 3.31 -5.99
CA ASN A 220 -19.10 4.32 -7.04
C ASN A 220 -17.78 4.77 -7.69
N GLY A 221 -16.63 4.44 -7.07
CA GLY A 221 -15.29 4.79 -7.54
C GLY A 221 -14.83 6.20 -7.18
N ASN A 222 -15.54 6.92 -6.31
CA ASN A 222 -15.18 8.27 -5.84
C ASN A 222 -14.21 8.23 -4.65
N VAL A 223 -14.14 7.09 -3.95
CA VAL A 223 -13.23 6.84 -2.83
C VAL A 223 -12.30 5.68 -3.18
N PRO A 224 -11.21 5.94 -3.93
CA PRO A 224 -10.20 4.91 -4.22
C PRO A 224 -9.52 4.43 -2.95
N LEU A 225 -9.21 3.13 -2.91
CA LEU A 225 -8.45 2.52 -1.82
C LEU A 225 -7.00 2.32 -2.24
N ILE A 226 -6.06 2.79 -1.42
CA ILE A 226 -4.64 2.55 -1.58
C ILE A 226 -4.19 1.75 -0.37
N ILE A 227 -3.86 0.48 -0.60
CA ILE A 227 -3.52 -0.52 0.41
C ILE A 227 -2.03 -0.83 0.28
N ASP A 228 -1.23 -0.32 1.20
CA ASP A 228 0.22 -0.50 1.17
C ASP A 228 0.68 -1.65 2.07
N GLY A 229 1.60 -2.47 1.56
CA GLY A 229 2.27 -3.50 2.33
C GLY A 229 1.45 -4.79 2.54
N PHE A 230 0.77 -5.29 1.53
CA PHE A 230 0.00 -6.54 1.61
C PHE A 230 0.87 -7.74 2.05
N ASP A 231 2.13 -7.77 1.65
CA ASP A 231 3.11 -8.79 2.05
C ASP A 231 3.39 -8.82 3.58
N GLU A 232 3.04 -7.79 4.31
CA GLU A 232 3.28 -7.71 5.75
C GLU A 232 2.25 -8.49 6.59
N LEU A 233 1.16 -8.93 5.96
CA LEU A 233 0.12 -9.76 6.59
C LEU A 233 0.44 -11.25 6.57
N ILE A 234 1.29 -11.71 5.64
CA ILE A 234 1.60 -13.12 5.41
C ILE A 234 2.35 -13.77 6.59
N SER A 235 2.84 -12.97 7.52
CA SER A 235 3.60 -13.43 8.68
C SER A 235 2.79 -14.21 9.73
N ARG A 236 1.55 -14.63 9.44
CA ARG A 236 0.69 -15.33 10.39
C ARG A 236 0.11 -16.62 9.80
N SER A 237 0.69 -17.74 10.15
CA SER A 237 -0.02 -19.02 10.04
C SER A 237 -0.88 -19.22 11.30
N ASN A 238 -2.19 -18.98 11.18
CA ASN A 238 -3.11 -19.40 12.22
C ASN A 238 -3.26 -20.93 12.18
N LYS A 239 -2.68 -21.61 13.16
CA LYS A 239 -3.01 -23.01 13.45
C LYS A 239 -4.42 -23.09 14.07
N ASN A 240 -5.45 -23.11 13.27
CA ASN A 240 -6.73 -23.66 13.70
C ASN A 240 -6.61 -25.19 13.67
N MET A 241 -6.19 -25.75 14.79
CA MET A 241 -6.27 -27.20 15.03
C MET A 241 -7.74 -27.61 15.20
N SER A 242 -8.39 -27.97 14.12
CA SER A 242 -9.58 -28.79 14.17
C SER A 242 -9.32 -30.10 13.43
N ASN A 243 -9.27 -31.18 14.22
CA ASN A 243 -9.28 -32.61 13.77
C ASN A 243 -8.11 -33.09 12.88
N GLY A 244 -6.85 -32.76 13.22
CA GLY A 244 -5.71 -33.55 12.72
C GLY A 244 -5.41 -33.42 11.21
N GLN A 245 -6.11 -32.54 10.49
CA GLN A 245 -5.75 -32.07 9.15
C GLN A 245 -5.36 -30.61 9.25
N VAL A 246 -4.13 -30.30 8.90
CA VAL A 246 -3.64 -28.93 8.75
C VAL A 246 -4.28 -28.35 7.50
N ILE A 247 -5.41 -27.65 7.67
CA ILE A 247 -5.92 -26.75 6.64
C ILE A 247 -5.16 -25.45 6.87
N GLN A 248 -4.06 -25.25 6.13
CA GLN A 248 -3.47 -23.94 5.95
C GLN A 248 -4.43 -23.15 5.05
N GLU A 249 -5.44 -22.52 5.65
CA GLU A 249 -6.05 -21.37 5.00
C GLU A 249 -4.98 -20.28 4.97
N ASP A 250 -4.51 -19.95 3.78
CA ASP A 250 -3.55 -18.89 3.56
C ASP A 250 -4.23 -17.57 3.96
N ASP A 251 -3.79 -16.96 5.07
CA ASP A 251 -4.32 -15.69 5.58
C ASP A 251 -4.29 -14.60 4.48
N SER A 252 -3.36 -14.71 3.52
CA SER A 252 -3.27 -13.83 2.37
C SER A 252 -4.47 -13.99 1.42
N GLN A 253 -4.93 -15.22 1.19
CA GLN A 253 -6.10 -15.47 0.35
C GLN A 253 -7.37 -14.95 1.00
N THR A 254 -7.56 -15.21 2.30
CA THR A 254 -8.69 -14.68 3.07
C THR A 254 -8.75 -13.14 3.02
N MET A 255 -7.60 -12.48 3.15
CA MET A 255 -7.53 -11.03 3.08
C MET A 255 -7.85 -10.53 1.66
N LEU A 256 -7.33 -11.17 0.61
CA LEU A 256 -7.66 -10.85 -0.78
C LEU A 256 -9.15 -11.07 -1.07
N ASP A 257 -9.74 -12.13 -0.55
CA ASP A 257 -11.18 -12.40 -0.71
C ASP A 257 -12.02 -11.28 -0.10
N THR A 258 -11.64 -10.79 1.09
CA THR A 258 -12.36 -9.67 1.73
C THR A 258 -12.12 -8.32 1.04
N ILE A 259 -11.02 -8.13 0.31
CA ILE A 259 -10.84 -7.00 -0.60
C ILE A 259 -11.73 -7.18 -1.84
N ALA A 260 -11.81 -8.41 -2.36
CA ALA A 260 -12.65 -8.74 -3.52
C ALA A 260 -14.15 -8.52 -3.25
N ASP A 261 -14.62 -8.65 -2.01
CA ASP A 261 -16.01 -8.35 -1.61
C ASP A 261 -16.46 -6.91 -1.91
N LEU A 262 -15.51 -5.99 -2.12
CA LEU A 262 -15.82 -4.61 -2.54
C LEU A 262 -16.17 -4.50 -4.02
N PHE A 263 -15.87 -5.53 -4.81
CA PHE A 263 -16.10 -5.59 -6.24
C PHE A 263 -17.40 -6.38 -6.51
N GLY A 264 -18.50 -5.68 -6.65
CA GLY A 264 -19.79 -6.27 -7.05
C GLY A 264 -20.10 -6.03 -8.53
N GLN A 265 -21.15 -6.68 -9.05
CA GLN A 265 -21.61 -6.42 -10.41
C GLN A 265 -22.00 -4.94 -10.59
N GLY A 266 -21.43 -4.29 -11.61
CA GLY A 266 -21.72 -2.90 -11.94
C GLY A 266 -21.05 -1.86 -11.04
N THR A 267 -20.21 -2.26 -10.08
CA THR A 267 -19.41 -1.32 -9.28
C THR A 267 -18.31 -0.66 -10.11
N LYS A 268 -17.84 0.48 -9.63
CA LYS A 268 -16.69 1.22 -10.19
C LYS A 268 -15.54 1.28 -9.18
N THR A 269 -15.49 0.34 -8.26
CA THR A 269 -14.48 0.25 -7.19
C THR A 269 -13.07 0.37 -7.74
N LYS A 270 -12.24 1.18 -7.09
CA LYS A 270 -10.84 1.42 -7.46
C LYS A 270 -9.95 1.02 -6.31
N VAL A 271 -9.13 -0.01 -6.50
CA VAL A 271 -8.18 -0.48 -5.49
C VAL A 271 -6.78 -0.51 -6.08
N ILE A 272 -5.83 0.05 -5.35
CA ILE A 272 -4.40 -0.07 -5.60
C ILE A 272 -3.83 -0.84 -4.43
N LEU A 273 -3.19 -1.96 -4.71
CA LEU A 273 -2.59 -2.85 -3.73
C LEU A 273 -1.10 -2.95 -3.97
N THR A 274 -0.27 -2.60 -2.98
CA THR A 274 1.17 -2.82 -3.09
C THR A 274 1.58 -4.10 -2.38
N SER A 275 2.47 -4.86 -2.98
CA SER A 275 2.93 -6.14 -2.46
C SER A 275 4.33 -6.51 -2.92
N ARG A 276 4.96 -7.48 -2.26
CA ARG A 276 6.09 -8.22 -2.86
C ARG A 276 5.54 -9.21 -3.88
N LYS A 277 6.34 -9.51 -4.91
CA LYS A 277 6.00 -10.55 -5.91
C LYS A 277 5.70 -11.91 -5.28
N SER A 278 6.32 -12.18 -4.13
CA SER A 278 6.16 -13.44 -3.38
C SER A 278 4.86 -13.55 -2.59
N ALA A 279 4.13 -12.46 -2.38
CA ALA A 279 3.01 -12.42 -1.45
C ALA A 279 1.65 -12.69 -2.09
N ILE A 280 1.53 -12.51 -3.40
CA ILE A 280 0.28 -12.74 -4.14
C ILE A 280 0.52 -13.92 -5.08
N PHE A 281 -0.35 -14.91 -5.02
CA PHE A 281 -0.30 -16.07 -5.91
C PHE A 281 -0.39 -15.65 -7.38
N THR A 282 0.19 -16.47 -8.27
CA THR A 282 0.30 -16.20 -9.70
C THR A 282 -0.12 -17.43 -10.51
N GLY A 283 -0.18 -17.29 -11.83
CA GLY A 283 -0.55 -18.38 -12.74
C GLY A 283 -2.01 -18.78 -12.63
N ASP A 284 -2.30 -20.07 -12.86
CA ASP A 284 -3.65 -20.60 -12.97
C ASP A 284 -4.50 -20.32 -11.71
N ILE A 285 -3.90 -20.38 -10.52
CA ILE A 285 -4.58 -20.11 -9.24
C ILE A 285 -5.09 -18.66 -9.19
N PHE A 286 -4.27 -17.70 -9.63
CA PHE A 286 -4.69 -16.31 -9.68
C PHE A 286 -5.78 -16.08 -10.72
N GLU A 287 -5.67 -16.71 -11.88
CA GLU A 287 -6.66 -16.59 -12.95
C GLU A 287 -8.03 -17.19 -12.55
N GLU A 288 -8.02 -18.31 -11.83
CA GLU A 288 -9.23 -18.92 -11.28
C GLU A 288 -9.88 -18.01 -10.23
N TRP A 289 -9.10 -17.48 -9.30
CA TRP A 289 -9.56 -16.53 -8.28
C TRP A 289 -10.17 -15.27 -8.91
N VAL A 290 -9.55 -14.73 -9.95
CA VAL A 290 -10.06 -13.58 -10.69
C VAL A 290 -11.41 -13.88 -11.33
N LYS A 291 -11.55 -15.04 -11.99
CA LYS A 291 -12.83 -15.46 -12.61
C LYS A 291 -13.93 -15.62 -11.58
N GLU A 292 -13.60 -16.14 -10.40
CA GLU A 292 -14.57 -16.42 -9.35
C GLU A 292 -15.01 -15.15 -8.61
N LYS A 293 -14.05 -14.28 -8.25
CA LYS A 293 -14.29 -13.17 -7.32
C LYS A 293 -14.37 -11.79 -7.97
N LEU A 294 -13.77 -11.58 -9.16
CA LEU A 294 -13.58 -10.27 -9.77
C LEU A 294 -14.16 -10.17 -11.17
N GLU A 295 -15.31 -10.84 -11.42
CA GLU A 295 -15.98 -10.78 -12.72
C GLU A 295 -16.30 -9.33 -13.14
N GLY A 296 -15.84 -8.94 -14.34
CA GLY A 296 -16.02 -7.57 -14.87
C GLY A 296 -15.09 -6.51 -14.30
N CYS A 297 -14.13 -6.88 -13.44
CA CYS A 297 -13.08 -5.99 -12.98
C CYS A 297 -11.90 -6.00 -13.95
N THR A 298 -11.32 -4.83 -14.23
CA THR A 298 -10.06 -4.74 -14.96
C THR A 298 -8.91 -4.89 -13.95
N ILE A 299 -8.05 -5.88 -14.17
CA ILE A 299 -6.90 -6.15 -13.34
C ILE A 299 -5.64 -5.72 -14.05
N THR A 300 -4.82 -4.95 -13.36
CA THR A 300 -3.52 -4.48 -13.85
C THR A 300 -2.44 -4.89 -12.87
N ARG A 301 -1.46 -5.65 -13.35
CA ARG A 301 -0.25 -5.97 -12.58
C ARG A 301 0.91 -5.10 -13.06
N ILE A 302 1.53 -4.40 -12.15
CA ILE A 302 2.67 -3.52 -12.38
C ILE A 302 3.84 -4.07 -11.60
N SER A 303 4.91 -4.47 -12.30
CA SER A 303 6.14 -4.96 -11.69
C SER A 303 7.21 -3.89 -11.77
N ILE A 304 7.57 -3.28 -10.63
CA ILE A 304 8.69 -2.34 -10.57
C ILE A 304 10.00 -3.09 -10.89
N GLU A 305 10.76 -2.51 -11.79
CA GLU A 305 12.06 -3.01 -12.21
C GLU A 305 13.14 -2.68 -11.17
N GLU A 306 14.22 -3.45 -11.20
CA GLU A 306 15.39 -3.14 -10.38
C GLU A 306 15.96 -1.77 -10.77
N PRO A 307 16.22 -0.88 -9.82
CA PRO A 307 16.74 0.45 -10.12
C PRO A 307 18.17 0.37 -10.66
N THR A 308 18.49 1.23 -11.62
CA THR A 308 19.85 1.34 -12.13
C THR A 308 20.59 2.54 -11.52
N ILE A 309 21.90 2.39 -11.32
CA ILE A 309 22.76 3.47 -10.82
C ILE A 309 22.62 4.71 -11.70
N LYS A 310 22.58 4.50 -13.02
CA LYS A 310 22.59 5.58 -13.99
C LYS A 310 21.37 6.47 -13.91
N ASP A 311 20.21 5.87 -13.63
CA ASP A 311 18.95 6.62 -13.53
C ASP A 311 18.89 7.48 -12.26
N TRP A 312 19.62 7.07 -11.21
CA TRP A 312 19.57 7.72 -9.91
C TRP A 312 20.70 8.71 -9.65
N LEU A 313 21.94 8.36 -9.97
CA LEU A 313 23.12 9.08 -9.48
C LEU A 313 23.67 10.15 -10.44
N GLY A 314 23.23 10.14 -11.70
CA GLY A 314 23.75 11.01 -12.73
C GLY A 314 25.20 10.66 -13.15
N TYR A 315 25.68 11.32 -14.18
CA TYR A 315 26.92 10.97 -14.87
C TYR A 315 28.18 10.98 -13.99
N GLU A 316 28.35 12.01 -13.14
CA GLU A 316 29.61 12.17 -12.39
C GLU A 316 29.80 11.10 -11.32
N LYS A 317 28.74 10.79 -10.56
CA LYS A 317 28.77 9.74 -9.52
C LYS A 317 28.89 8.36 -10.16
N THR A 318 28.11 8.09 -11.23
CA THR A 318 28.17 6.84 -11.96
C THR A 318 29.57 6.58 -12.51
N ASN A 319 30.18 7.55 -13.21
CA ASN A 319 31.54 7.42 -13.74
C ASN A 319 32.61 7.20 -12.63
N PHE A 320 32.41 7.80 -11.46
CA PHE A 320 33.30 7.53 -10.31
C PHE A 320 33.19 6.08 -9.87
N LEU A 321 31.99 5.52 -9.70
CA LEU A 321 31.77 4.14 -9.28
C LEU A 321 32.34 3.13 -10.29
N GLU A 322 32.13 3.37 -11.57
CA GLU A 322 32.67 2.53 -12.65
C GLU A 322 34.20 2.46 -12.61
N LYS A 323 34.86 3.60 -12.35
CA LYS A 323 36.32 3.64 -12.23
C LYS A 323 36.87 2.87 -11.04
N GLN A 324 36.09 2.76 -9.94
CA GLN A 324 36.47 2.00 -8.76
C GLN A 324 36.27 0.48 -8.93
N ARG A 325 35.66 0.03 -10.04
CA ARG A 325 35.34 -1.38 -10.34
C ARG A 325 34.51 -2.06 -9.24
N ILE A 326 33.68 -1.31 -8.55
CA ILE A 326 32.83 -1.82 -7.50
C ILE A 326 31.63 -2.55 -8.16
N PRO A 327 31.25 -3.75 -7.71
CA PRO A 327 30.11 -4.48 -8.28
C PRO A 327 28.76 -3.89 -7.80
N PHE A 328 28.56 -2.60 -8.00
CA PHE A 328 27.39 -1.89 -7.48
C PHE A 328 26.07 -2.42 -8.05
N ALA A 329 26.06 -2.95 -9.27
CA ALA A 329 24.87 -3.51 -9.88
C ALA A 329 24.21 -4.60 -9.02
N SER A 330 25.00 -5.32 -8.20
CA SER A 330 24.49 -6.40 -7.36
C SER A 330 23.98 -5.96 -5.98
N ILE A 331 24.34 -4.74 -5.53
CA ILE A 331 23.91 -4.19 -4.22
C ILE A 331 22.94 -3.03 -4.33
N ILE A 332 22.53 -2.70 -5.54
CA ILE A 332 21.65 -1.56 -5.81
C ILE A 332 20.27 -1.81 -5.21
N ASN A 333 19.88 -0.93 -4.29
CA ASN A 333 18.51 -0.79 -3.88
C ASN A 333 18.16 0.70 -3.73
N PRO A 334 16.87 1.07 -3.82
CA PRO A 334 16.45 2.47 -3.77
C PRO A 334 16.88 3.25 -2.53
N ILE A 335 17.01 2.60 -1.37
CA ILE A 335 17.45 3.26 -0.13
C ILE A 335 18.91 3.70 -0.24
N LEU A 336 19.77 2.78 -0.69
CA LEU A 336 21.18 3.08 -0.90
C LEU A 336 21.35 4.13 -2.01
N LEU A 337 20.62 4.01 -3.09
CA LEU A 337 20.67 4.97 -4.20
C LEU A 337 20.15 6.36 -3.77
N ALA A 338 19.08 6.44 -2.98
CA ALA A 338 18.58 7.70 -2.44
C ALA A 338 19.64 8.36 -1.54
N PHE A 339 20.28 7.59 -0.67
CA PHE A 339 21.38 8.07 0.17
C PHE A 339 22.56 8.56 -0.69
N MET A 340 23.02 7.76 -1.63
CA MET A 340 24.10 8.13 -2.54
C MET A 340 23.76 9.36 -3.39
N LYS A 341 22.49 9.50 -3.81
CA LYS A 341 21.99 10.66 -4.57
C LYS A 341 22.07 11.93 -3.76
N SER A 342 21.67 11.88 -2.47
CA SER A 342 21.63 13.04 -1.59
C SER A 342 23.00 13.58 -1.18
N MET A 343 24.05 12.73 -1.21
CA MET A 343 25.40 13.17 -0.84
C MET A 343 25.96 14.22 -1.81
N PRO A 344 26.64 15.27 -1.33
CA PRO A 344 27.51 16.09 -2.16
C PRO A 344 28.58 15.24 -2.86
N LEU A 345 29.03 15.64 -4.05
CA LEU A 345 29.99 14.84 -4.84
C LEU A 345 31.32 14.55 -4.12
N TRP A 346 31.79 15.48 -3.30
CA TRP A 346 33.03 15.31 -2.53
C TRP A 346 32.87 14.23 -1.44
N GLU A 347 31.75 14.27 -0.71
CA GLU A 347 31.42 13.29 0.33
C GLU A 347 31.16 11.90 -0.27
N PHE A 348 30.44 11.86 -1.40
CA PHE A 348 30.22 10.66 -2.15
C PHE A 348 31.54 9.98 -2.55
N LYS A 349 32.51 10.75 -3.08
CA LYS A 349 33.82 10.23 -3.46
C LYS A 349 34.60 9.71 -2.25
N GLU A 350 34.49 10.33 -1.10
CA GLU A 350 35.14 9.91 0.13
C GLU A 350 34.53 8.60 0.67
N LYS A 351 33.21 8.57 0.86
CA LYS A 351 32.48 7.40 1.43
C LYS A 351 32.39 6.22 0.50
N CYS A 352 32.34 6.45 -0.81
CA CYS A 352 32.25 5.40 -1.82
C CYS A 352 33.63 5.04 -2.43
N ALA A 353 34.72 5.48 -1.83
CA ALA A 353 36.07 5.10 -2.28
C ALA A 353 36.44 3.66 -1.92
N ASN A 354 35.82 3.11 -0.88
CA ASN A 354 36.03 1.75 -0.41
C ASN A 354 34.74 0.92 -0.52
N VAL A 355 34.84 -0.25 -1.11
CA VAL A 355 33.70 -1.20 -1.28
C VAL A 355 33.16 -1.64 0.07
N GLU A 356 34.02 -1.93 1.04
CA GLU A 356 33.62 -2.42 2.37
C GLU A 356 32.71 -1.41 3.11
N ASP A 357 33.02 -0.12 3.04
CA ASP A 357 32.23 0.92 3.69
C ASP A 357 30.82 1.04 3.06
N VAL A 358 30.72 0.93 1.75
CA VAL A 358 29.44 0.96 1.03
C VAL A 358 28.60 -0.26 1.38
N ILE A 359 29.20 -1.45 1.40
CA ILE A 359 28.52 -2.71 1.74
C ILE A 359 28.01 -2.64 3.19
N LYS A 360 28.87 -2.26 4.13
CA LYS A 360 28.52 -2.13 5.54
C LYS A 360 27.37 -1.14 5.73
N TYR A 361 27.42 -0.01 5.04
CA TYR A 361 26.33 0.98 5.07
C TYR A 361 25.02 0.39 4.53
N TYR A 362 25.07 -0.30 3.39
CA TYR A 362 23.92 -0.95 2.79
C TYR A 362 23.25 -1.95 3.74
N PHE A 363 24.04 -2.86 4.33
CA PHE A 363 23.51 -3.84 5.27
C PHE A 363 22.88 -3.17 6.49
N ASN A 364 23.56 -2.20 7.10
CA ASN A 364 23.04 -1.48 8.25
C ASN A 364 21.69 -0.81 7.94
N ALA A 365 21.60 -0.09 6.82
CA ALA A 365 20.38 0.60 6.43
C ALA A 365 19.22 -0.37 6.18
N LEU A 366 19.51 -1.53 5.56
CA LEU A 366 18.50 -2.55 5.26
C LEU A 366 18.02 -3.26 6.53
N LEU A 367 18.94 -3.65 7.42
CA LEU A 367 18.62 -4.40 8.63
C LEU A 367 17.91 -3.53 9.68
N GLU A 368 18.30 -2.26 9.83
CA GLU A 368 17.55 -1.31 10.67
C GLU A 368 16.13 -1.12 10.18
N ARG A 369 15.94 -1.01 8.87
CA ARG A 369 14.60 -0.91 8.29
C ARG A 369 13.76 -2.16 8.56
N GLU A 370 14.32 -3.36 8.43
CA GLU A 370 13.59 -4.61 8.69
C GLU A 370 13.22 -4.75 10.16
N LYS A 371 14.07 -4.33 11.07
CA LYS A 371 13.77 -4.25 12.50
C LYS A 371 12.50 -3.45 12.77
N GLU A 372 12.41 -2.24 12.20
CA GLU A 372 11.23 -1.39 12.35
C GLU A 372 10.00 -1.98 11.64
N ARG A 373 10.18 -2.41 10.39
CA ARG A 373 9.10 -2.87 9.52
C ARG A 373 8.42 -4.12 10.03
N GLN A 374 9.21 -5.10 10.48
CA GLN A 374 8.68 -6.39 10.94
C GLN A 374 8.50 -6.45 12.45
N ALA A 375 8.80 -5.35 13.16
CA ALA A 375 8.86 -5.32 14.62
C ALA A 375 9.73 -6.50 15.16
N LEU A 376 10.90 -6.69 14.55
CA LEU A 376 11.91 -7.62 15.03
C LEU A 376 12.67 -6.95 16.17
N MET A 377 12.67 -7.56 17.37
CA MET A 377 13.43 -7.09 18.52
C MET A 377 14.88 -7.61 18.48
N LEU A 378 15.49 -7.54 17.27
CA LEU A 378 16.86 -7.94 17.00
C LEU A 378 17.71 -6.70 16.70
N SER A 379 18.97 -6.71 17.13
CA SER A 379 19.95 -5.74 16.65
C SER A 379 20.33 -6.01 15.18
N VAL A 380 21.03 -5.07 14.57
CA VAL A 380 21.56 -5.24 13.20
C VAL A 380 22.55 -6.41 13.15
N GLU A 381 23.39 -6.54 14.15
CA GLU A 381 24.38 -7.60 14.26
C GLU A 381 23.74 -8.98 14.41
N GLU A 382 22.66 -9.08 15.21
CA GLU A 382 21.92 -10.32 15.38
C GLU A 382 21.22 -10.74 14.08
N GLN A 383 20.56 -9.80 13.39
CA GLN A 383 19.95 -10.09 12.10
C GLN A 383 21.00 -10.54 11.07
N TYR A 384 22.17 -9.85 11.04
CA TYR A 384 23.26 -10.22 10.15
C TYR A 384 23.77 -11.63 10.45
N LYS A 385 23.95 -11.97 11.73
CA LYS A 385 24.39 -13.28 12.16
C LYS A 385 23.41 -14.39 11.78
N ILE A 386 22.11 -14.18 12.00
CA ILE A 386 21.06 -15.12 11.64
C ILE A 386 21.07 -15.38 10.13
N MET A 387 21.24 -14.33 9.29
CA MET A 387 21.35 -14.49 7.85
C MET A 387 22.65 -15.17 7.41
N GLN A 388 23.75 -14.97 8.12
CA GLN A 388 25.00 -15.68 7.90
C GLN A 388 24.87 -17.18 8.24
N ASP A 389 24.15 -17.51 9.30
CA ASP A 389 23.89 -18.90 9.67
C ASP A 389 22.98 -19.59 8.64
N LEU A 390 21.94 -18.90 8.12
CA LEU A 390 21.16 -19.40 6.99
C LEU A 390 22.03 -19.64 5.74
N ALA A 391 22.97 -18.72 5.44
CA ALA A 391 23.87 -18.89 4.31
C ALA A 391 24.79 -20.11 4.49
N ARG A 392 25.16 -20.45 5.74
CA ARG A 392 25.92 -21.66 6.07
C ARG A 392 25.10 -22.91 5.78
N ASP A 393 23.82 -22.93 6.21
CA ASP A 393 22.92 -24.05 5.96
C ASP A 393 22.72 -24.26 4.44
N PHE A 394 22.60 -23.16 3.67
CA PHE A 394 22.53 -23.25 2.20
C PHE A 394 23.75 -23.93 1.59
N ILE A 395 24.95 -23.64 2.11
CA ILE A 395 26.19 -24.30 1.68
C ILE A 395 26.18 -25.80 2.08
N GLU A 396 25.77 -26.10 3.32
CA GLU A 396 25.75 -27.48 3.83
C GLU A 396 24.75 -28.36 3.09
N PHE A 397 23.60 -27.83 2.71
CA PHE A 397 22.56 -28.55 1.95
C PHE A 397 22.76 -28.49 0.43
N ASP A 398 23.76 -27.76 -0.05
CA ASP A 398 24.02 -27.54 -1.50
C ASP A 398 22.78 -26.97 -2.22
N ILE A 399 22.16 -25.95 -1.63
CA ILE A 399 20.99 -25.25 -2.16
C ILE A 399 21.27 -23.76 -2.33
N ASP A 400 20.56 -23.12 -3.26
CA ASP A 400 20.52 -21.68 -3.47
C ASP A 400 19.13 -21.08 -3.15
N SER A 401 18.12 -21.94 -3.13
CA SER A 401 16.73 -21.61 -2.81
C SER A 401 15.92 -22.86 -2.49
N GLU A 402 14.89 -22.75 -1.64
CA GLU A 402 14.02 -23.86 -1.30
C GLU A 402 12.62 -23.35 -0.91
N GLU A 403 11.66 -24.25 -0.69
CA GLU A 403 10.31 -23.90 -0.30
C GLU A 403 10.26 -23.03 0.95
N PHE A 404 9.35 -22.06 0.98
CA PHE A 404 9.19 -21.13 2.11
C PHE A 404 9.06 -21.85 3.46
N SER A 405 8.34 -22.98 3.50
CA SER A 405 8.19 -23.81 4.69
C SER A 405 9.53 -24.36 5.19
N PHE A 406 10.38 -24.84 4.29
CA PHE A 406 11.71 -25.36 4.62
C PHE A 406 12.63 -24.24 5.13
N ILE A 407 12.65 -23.08 4.46
CA ILE A 407 13.42 -21.91 4.92
C ILE A 407 12.97 -21.43 6.31
N ARG A 408 11.67 -21.43 6.57
CA ARG A 408 11.12 -21.13 7.89
C ARG A 408 11.61 -22.12 8.94
N ASP A 409 11.61 -23.40 8.62
CA ASP A 409 12.03 -24.46 9.55
C ASP A 409 13.53 -24.38 9.86
N LEU A 410 14.38 -23.99 8.88
CA LEU A 410 15.79 -23.65 9.13
C LEU A 410 15.92 -22.48 10.09
N PHE A 411 15.12 -21.42 9.93
CA PHE A 411 15.15 -20.32 10.89
C PHE A 411 14.73 -20.75 12.30
N ILE A 412 13.77 -21.65 12.46
CA ILE A 412 13.44 -22.21 13.77
C ILE A 412 14.66 -22.86 14.42
N GLU A 413 15.42 -23.65 13.67
CA GLU A 413 16.65 -24.28 14.15
C GLU A 413 17.73 -23.25 14.52
N ILE A 414 17.96 -22.25 13.65
CA ILE A 414 18.97 -21.21 13.88
C ILE A 414 18.67 -20.39 15.16
N ILE A 415 17.40 -20.03 15.40
CA ILE A 415 17.05 -19.17 16.53
C ILE A 415 16.75 -19.93 17.82
N HIS A 416 16.61 -21.25 17.78
CA HIS A 416 16.07 -22.08 18.87
C HIS A 416 16.63 -21.74 20.25
N ASP A 417 17.95 -21.71 20.36
CA ASP A 417 18.65 -21.45 21.63
C ASP A 417 18.48 -20.00 22.14
N SER A 418 18.37 -19.06 21.20
CA SER A 418 18.29 -17.60 21.48
C SER A 418 16.87 -17.07 21.53
N PHE A 419 15.87 -17.84 21.07
CA PHE A 419 14.50 -17.36 20.89
C PHE A 419 13.88 -16.83 22.18
N LYS A 420 14.15 -17.47 23.33
CA LYS A 420 13.63 -17.02 24.63
C LYS A 420 14.11 -15.60 24.96
N GLU A 421 15.37 -15.31 24.71
CA GLU A 421 15.94 -13.96 24.91
C GLU A 421 15.29 -12.94 23.98
N TYR A 422 15.15 -13.27 22.69
CA TYR A 422 14.48 -12.40 21.70
C TYR A 422 13.04 -12.10 22.09
N LYS A 423 12.29 -13.12 22.50
CA LYS A 423 10.90 -13.02 22.96
C LYS A 423 10.76 -12.14 24.21
N ASP A 424 11.71 -12.16 25.13
CA ASP A 424 11.64 -11.40 26.37
C ASP A 424 11.87 -9.90 26.17
N ARG A 425 12.38 -9.48 25.00
CA ARG A 425 12.57 -8.05 24.64
C ARG A 425 11.26 -7.37 24.23
N TYR A 426 10.19 -8.13 23.94
CA TYR A 426 8.87 -7.53 23.64
C TYR A 426 8.23 -7.03 24.94
N LEU A 427 7.58 -5.85 24.85
CA LEU A 427 6.92 -5.23 26.00
C LEU A 427 5.79 -6.13 26.54
N LEU A 428 5.50 -6.01 27.83
CA LEU A 428 4.42 -6.79 28.49
C LEU A 428 3.02 -6.48 27.92
N THR A 429 2.86 -5.32 27.28
CA THR A 429 1.62 -4.88 26.64
C THR A 429 1.48 -5.37 25.20
N GLU A 430 2.53 -6.00 24.65
CA GLU A 430 2.57 -6.51 23.29
C GLU A 430 2.34 -8.03 23.31
N GLU A 431 1.68 -8.54 22.28
CA GLU A 431 1.55 -9.95 22.05
C GLU A 431 2.90 -10.51 21.60
N LYS A 432 3.50 -11.34 22.44
CA LYS A 432 4.80 -11.92 22.17
C LYS A 432 4.68 -12.98 21.08
N PRO A 433 5.52 -12.94 20.02
CA PRO A 433 5.45 -13.91 18.94
C PRO A 433 5.77 -15.33 19.42
N THR A 434 5.20 -16.32 18.75
CA THR A 434 5.67 -17.70 18.84
C THR A 434 6.98 -17.86 18.06
N GLU A 435 7.73 -18.93 18.29
CA GLU A 435 8.96 -19.23 17.57
C GLU A 435 8.70 -19.35 16.05
N GLU A 436 7.59 -20.00 15.68
CA GLU A 436 7.17 -20.15 14.29
C GLU A 436 6.79 -18.81 13.62
N GLU A 437 6.06 -17.93 14.33
CA GLU A 437 5.75 -16.59 13.84
C GLU A 437 7.01 -15.75 13.66
N PHE A 438 7.97 -15.89 14.56
CA PHE A 438 9.23 -15.18 14.47
C PHE A 438 10.08 -15.67 13.28
N ALA A 439 10.19 -16.98 13.09
CA ALA A 439 10.86 -17.60 11.96
C ALA A 439 10.17 -17.26 10.62
N THR A 440 8.84 -17.18 10.60
CA THR A 440 8.07 -16.73 9.42
C THR A 440 8.42 -15.30 9.04
N LYS A 441 8.60 -14.40 10.01
CA LYS A 441 9.07 -13.04 9.74
C LYS A 441 10.48 -13.04 9.16
N LEU A 442 11.38 -13.86 9.67
CA LEU A 442 12.74 -14.00 9.15
C LEU A 442 12.75 -14.55 7.72
N ALA A 443 11.91 -15.54 7.41
CA ALA A 443 11.76 -16.04 6.04
C ALA A 443 11.20 -15.00 5.05
N GLY A 444 10.47 -13.98 5.56
CA GLY A 444 10.03 -12.80 4.81
C GLY A 444 11.00 -11.62 4.86
N HIS A 445 12.24 -11.80 5.29
CA HIS A 445 13.22 -10.73 5.45
C HIS A 445 13.64 -10.10 4.11
N ALA A 446 14.05 -8.81 4.14
CA ALA A 446 14.40 -8.07 2.92
C ALA A 446 15.64 -8.58 2.18
N LEU A 447 16.51 -9.34 2.85
CA LEU A 447 17.66 -10.00 2.22
C LEU A 447 17.27 -11.28 1.45
N LEU A 448 16.01 -11.70 1.56
CA LEU A 448 15.46 -12.88 0.90
C LEU A 448 14.37 -12.49 -0.09
N ASN A 449 14.22 -13.24 -1.16
CA ASN A 449 13.18 -13.01 -2.15
C ASN A 449 12.74 -14.34 -2.78
N ARG A 450 11.55 -14.34 -3.40
CA ARG A 450 11.11 -15.47 -4.21
C ARG A 450 11.92 -15.56 -5.49
N VAL A 451 12.52 -16.72 -5.72
CA VAL A 451 13.39 -16.99 -6.87
C VAL A 451 12.62 -17.53 -8.08
N SER A 452 11.43 -18.11 -7.83
CA SER A 452 10.58 -18.67 -8.89
C SER A 452 9.17 -18.11 -8.87
N PRO A 453 8.61 -17.71 -10.03
CA PRO A 453 7.22 -17.24 -10.11
C PRO A 453 6.18 -18.37 -9.96
N VAL A 454 6.58 -19.63 -10.15
CA VAL A 454 5.67 -20.80 -10.16
C VAL A 454 5.74 -21.58 -8.85
N LYS A 455 6.91 -21.60 -8.20
CA LYS A 455 7.14 -22.29 -6.94
C LYS A 455 7.42 -21.29 -5.84
N ASN A 456 6.93 -21.52 -4.63
CA ASN A 456 7.18 -20.68 -3.46
C ASN A 456 8.60 -20.88 -2.90
N TYR A 457 9.60 -20.81 -3.77
CA TYR A 457 11.01 -20.96 -3.41
C TYR A 457 11.61 -19.63 -3.01
N ILE A 458 12.24 -19.60 -1.85
CA ILE A 458 12.90 -18.44 -1.25
C ILE A 458 14.41 -18.67 -1.28
N GLY A 459 15.14 -17.65 -1.71
CA GLY A 459 16.60 -17.61 -1.68
C GLY A 459 17.07 -16.19 -1.35
N PHE A 460 18.38 -15.98 -1.29
CA PHE A 460 18.91 -14.62 -1.13
C PHE A 460 18.51 -13.74 -2.30
N ILE A 461 18.33 -12.43 -2.03
CA ILE A 461 17.82 -11.46 -3.01
C ILE A 461 18.68 -11.40 -4.29
N ASN A 462 19.97 -11.64 -4.18
CA ASN A 462 20.90 -11.80 -5.29
C ASN A 462 22.19 -12.54 -4.87
N ASP A 463 22.92 -13.03 -5.85
CA ASP A 463 24.19 -13.78 -5.66
C ASP A 463 25.28 -12.97 -4.97
N PHE A 464 25.29 -11.63 -5.13
CA PHE A 464 26.28 -10.78 -4.48
C PHE A 464 26.07 -10.76 -2.95
N ILE A 465 24.83 -10.60 -2.49
CA ILE A 465 24.49 -10.63 -1.05
C ILE A 465 24.84 -12.00 -0.46
N TYR A 466 24.47 -13.06 -1.15
CA TYR A 466 24.83 -14.43 -0.73
C TYR A 466 26.35 -14.60 -0.68
N GLY A 467 27.08 -14.13 -1.71
CA GLY A 467 28.53 -14.20 -1.78
C GLY A 467 29.26 -13.43 -0.66
N ILE A 468 28.67 -12.34 -0.14
CA ILE A 468 29.24 -11.63 1.02
C ILE A 468 29.18 -12.51 2.28
N PHE A 469 28.04 -13.13 2.56
CA PHE A 469 27.92 -14.05 3.70
C PHE A 469 28.85 -15.25 3.57
N ILE A 470 29.00 -15.81 2.37
CA ILE A 470 29.96 -16.89 2.10
C ILE A 470 31.41 -16.42 2.36
N GLY A 471 31.75 -15.22 1.89
CA GLY A 471 33.08 -14.64 2.10
C GLY A 471 33.41 -14.49 3.58
N ASP A 472 32.44 -14.01 4.38
CA ASP A 472 32.63 -13.87 5.82
C ASP A 472 32.76 -15.23 6.54
N ILE A 473 31.94 -16.22 6.13
CA ILE A 473 32.04 -17.59 6.68
C ILE A 473 33.43 -18.19 6.43
N ILE A 474 33.96 -18.01 5.23
CA ILE A 474 35.32 -18.51 4.85
C ILE A 474 36.40 -17.79 5.68
N ASN A 475 36.29 -16.45 5.85
CA ASN A 475 37.25 -15.68 6.62
C ASN A 475 37.21 -16.07 8.11
N ASP A 476 36.02 -16.27 8.69
CA ASP A 476 35.86 -16.74 10.07
C ASP A 476 36.49 -18.13 10.25
N SER A 477 36.30 -19.03 9.30
CA SER A 477 36.86 -20.39 9.34
C SER A 477 38.40 -20.41 9.18
N ALA A 478 38.94 -19.46 8.42
CA ALA A 478 40.39 -19.33 8.25
C ALA A 478 41.12 -18.76 9.48
N ASN A 479 40.38 -18.03 10.32
CA ASN A 479 40.90 -17.38 11.54
C ASN A 479 40.73 -18.25 12.80
N LEU A 480 40.13 -19.43 12.71
CA LEU A 480 40.06 -20.39 13.82
C LEU A 480 41.47 -20.93 14.11
N PRO A 481 41.99 -20.89 15.35
CA PRO A 481 43.26 -21.51 15.70
C PRO A 481 43.18 -23.01 15.48
N GLN A 482 44.15 -23.56 14.72
CA GLN A 482 44.32 -24.99 14.47
C GLN A 482 44.49 -25.78 15.77
#